data_d5f6e38884ec0ea4bd995dec4d2451dd
#
_entry.id   d5f6e38884ec0ea4bd995dec4d2451dd
#
_cell.length_a   1.000
_cell.length_b   1.000
_cell.length_c   1.000
_cell.angle_alpha   90.00
_cell.angle_beta   90.00
_cell.angle_gamma   90.00
#
_symmetry.space_group_name_H-M   'P 1'
#
loop_
_entity.id
_entity.type
_entity.pdbx_description
1 polymer ?
#
loop_
_entity_poly.entity_id
_entity_poly.type
_entity_poly.pdbx_seq_one_letter_code
_entity_poly.pdbx_strand_id
1 'polypeptide(L)'
;MKRLILLALTILASASIAWAQTKPESKQAKFDTAKAGNPVIKNPAIDMKGYLAVAAEAAQHRESRRLTEDEFIQMSRELGTIILDARSAEKYNELHIKGAINLSFPDITVASLYATLPDKNARILIYCNNNFVGQQKAFPTKIATASLNLSTYIALYSYGYRNIYELGPLLDVKTSKLEFEGTIRQ
;
A
#
# COMPACT_ATOMS: atom_id res chain seq x y z
N MET A 1 -3.93 66.97 -52.68
CA MET A 1 -2.94 65.88 -52.77
C MET A 1 -3.32 64.82 -51.68
N LYS A 2 -4.04 63.77 -52.08
CA LYS A 2 -4.49 62.70 -51.18
C LYS A 2 -3.50 61.54 -51.32
N ARG A 3 -2.79 61.19 -50.23
CA ARG A 3 -1.91 60.01 -50.21
C ARG A 3 -2.72 58.80 -49.76
N LEU A 4 -2.82 57.80 -50.62
CA LEU A 4 -3.41 56.53 -50.39
C LEU A 4 -2.38 55.64 -49.66
N ILE A 5 -2.70 55.17 -48.46
CA ILE A 5 -1.90 54.21 -47.68
C ILE A 5 -2.53 52.83 -47.92
N LEU A 6 -1.76 51.99 -48.62
CA LEU A 6 -2.08 50.57 -48.87
C LEU A 6 -1.69 49.77 -47.62
N LEU A 7 -2.67 49.23 -46.93
CA LEU A 7 -2.43 48.27 -45.80
C LEU A 7 -2.30 46.87 -46.39
N ALA A 8 -1.11 46.29 -46.33
CA ALA A 8 -0.89 44.91 -46.69
C ALA A 8 -1.26 44.01 -45.48
N LEU A 9 -2.32 43.21 -45.62
CA LEU A 9 -2.74 42.21 -44.66
C LEU A 9 -1.89 40.92 -44.86
N THR A 10 -0.92 40.67 -44.01
CA THR A 10 -0.21 39.38 -43.96
C THR A 10 -1.00 38.39 -43.11
N ILE A 11 -1.55 37.39 -43.79
CA ILE A 11 -2.20 36.25 -43.13
C ILE A 11 -1.11 35.29 -42.64
N LEU A 12 -0.87 35.22 -41.34
CA LEU A 12 -0.07 34.17 -40.73
C LEU A 12 -0.95 32.90 -40.63
N ALA A 13 -0.66 31.92 -41.44
CA ALA A 13 -1.23 30.57 -41.28
C ALA A 13 -0.48 29.86 -40.13
N SER A 14 -1.11 29.77 -38.99
CA SER A 14 -0.63 28.94 -37.88
C SER A 14 -0.93 27.48 -38.15
N ALA A 15 0.10 26.71 -38.54
CA ALA A 15 0.03 25.26 -38.65
C ALA A 15 -0.06 24.66 -37.22
N SER A 16 -1.25 24.23 -36.80
CA SER A 16 -1.45 23.45 -35.58
C SER A 16 -0.92 22.04 -35.80
N ILE A 17 0.27 21.75 -35.26
CA ILE A 17 0.79 20.38 -35.19
C ILE A 17 -0.02 19.64 -34.13
N ALA A 18 -0.99 18.86 -34.55
CA ALA A 18 -1.70 17.94 -33.69
C ALA A 18 -0.74 16.80 -33.30
N TRP A 19 -0.24 16.81 -32.07
CA TRP A 19 0.44 15.67 -31.48
C TRP A 19 -0.62 14.60 -31.21
N ALA A 20 -0.66 13.59 -32.09
CA ALA A 20 -1.40 12.36 -31.83
C ALA A 20 -0.72 11.65 -30.65
N GLN A 21 -1.30 11.79 -29.46
CA GLN A 21 -0.94 10.95 -28.33
C GLN A 21 -1.43 9.52 -28.63
N THR A 22 -0.56 8.70 -29.17
CA THR A 22 -0.77 7.26 -29.19
C THR A 22 -0.72 6.77 -27.76
N LYS A 23 -1.90 6.47 -27.18
CA LYS A 23 -1.99 5.68 -25.94
C LYS A 23 -1.14 4.42 -26.15
N PRO A 24 -0.23 4.09 -25.21
CA PRO A 24 0.42 2.79 -25.28
C PRO A 24 -0.68 1.74 -25.11
N GLU A 25 -0.94 1.01 -26.17
CA GLU A 25 -1.78 -0.19 -26.12
C GLU A 25 -1.10 -1.13 -25.11
N SER A 26 -1.75 -1.34 -23.96
CA SER A 26 -1.30 -2.33 -23.01
C SER A 26 -1.40 -3.67 -23.72
N LYS A 27 -0.27 -4.20 -24.17
CA LYS A 27 -0.17 -5.60 -24.57
C LYS A 27 -0.47 -6.41 -23.34
N GLN A 28 -1.75 -6.70 -23.15
CA GLN A 28 -2.20 -7.69 -22.22
C GLN A 28 -1.55 -8.98 -22.69
N ALA A 29 -0.52 -9.43 -21.95
CA ALA A 29 0.12 -10.70 -22.22
C ALA A 29 -1.00 -11.74 -22.19
N LYS A 30 -1.36 -12.23 -23.37
CA LYS A 30 -2.18 -13.43 -23.48
C LYS A 30 -1.31 -14.53 -22.86
N PHE A 31 -1.61 -14.86 -21.60
CA PHE A 31 -1.16 -16.12 -21.04
C PHE A 31 -1.81 -17.18 -21.91
N ASP A 32 -1.04 -17.76 -22.84
CA ASP A 32 -1.48 -18.91 -23.59
C ASP A 32 -1.85 -19.99 -22.57
N THR A 33 -3.16 -20.17 -22.46
CA THR A 33 -3.73 -21.19 -21.60
C THR A 33 -3.19 -22.54 -22.06
N ALA A 34 -2.39 -23.13 -21.19
CA ALA A 34 -2.05 -24.55 -21.12
C ALA A 34 -1.89 -25.27 -22.47
N LYS A 35 -0.66 -25.51 -22.87
CA LYS A 35 -0.35 -26.59 -23.82
C LYS A 35 -1.06 -27.86 -23.32
N ALA A 36 -1.97 -28.41 -24.13
CA ALA A 36 -2.59 -29.68 -23.88
C ALA A 36 -1.48 -30.73 -23.60
N GLY A 37 -1.40 -31.24 -22.38
CA GLY A 37 -0.42 -32.23 -21.99
C GLY A 37 0.53 -31.88 -20.84
N ASN A 38 0.49 -30.68 -20.26
CA ASN A 38 1.27 -30.42 -19.05
C ASN A 38 0.69 -31.21 -17.87
N PRO A 39 1.52 -31.93 -17.08
CA PRO A 39 1.06 -32.62 -15.89
C PRO A 39 0.44 -31.60 -14.93
N VAL A 40 -0.74 -31.90 -14.37
CA VAL A 40 -1.37 -31.07 -13.35
C VAL A 40 -0.51 -31.16 -12.09
N ILE A 41 0.22 -30.08 -11.80
CA ILE A 41 1.01 -29.97 -10.58
C ILE A 41 0.05 -29.65 -9.44
N LYS A 42 -0.14 -30.62 -8.53
CA LYS A 42 -0.99 -30.47 -7.35
C LYS A 42 -0.14 -30.13 -6.13
N ASN A 43 -0.43 -29.01 -5.49
CA ASN A 43 0.09 -28.69 -4.17
C ASN A 43 -1.07 -28.17 -3.31
N PRO A 44 -1.64 -28.98 -2.40
CA PRO A 44 -2.79 -28.57 -1.58
C PRO A 44 -2.43 -27.49 -0.55
N ALA A 45 -1.15 -27.21 -0.33
CA ALA A 45 -0.70 -26.14 0.55
C ALA A 45 -0.60 -24.77 -0.14
N ILE A 46 -0.87 -24.69 -1.45
CA ILE A 46 -0.87 -23.44 -2.23
C ILE A 46 -2.20 -23.32 -2.97
N ASP A 47 -3.06 -22.41 -2.50
CA ASP A 47 -4.40 -22.19 -3.05
C ASP A 47 -4.54 -20.76 -3.61
N MET A 48 -4.18 -20.56 -4.86
CA MET A 48 -4.34 -19.27 -5.55
C MET A 48 -5.80 -18.86 -5.66
N LYS A 49 -6.72 -19.81 -5.91
CA LYS A 49 -8.15 -19.51 -6.05
C LYS A 49 -8.73 -19.02 -4.73
N GLY A 50 -8.44 -19.72 -3.64
CA GLY A 50 -8.84 -19.32 -2.30
C GLY A 50 -8.22 -17.97 -1.90
N TYR A 51 -6.92 -17.77 -2.20
CA TYR A 51 -6.27 -16.48 -1.95
C TYR A 51 -6.98 -15.31 -2.64
N LEU A 52 -7.31 -15.45 -3.93
CA LEU A 52 -8.01 -14.38 -4.67
C LEU A 52 -9.41 -14.10 -4.11
N ALA A 53 -10.13 -15.13 -3.69
CA ALA A 53 -11.45 -14.97 -3.07
C ALA A 53 -11.34 -14.19 -1.74
N VAL A 54 -10.45 -14.62 -0.86
CA VAL A 54 -10.21 -13.93 0.42
C VAL A 54 -9.69 -12.52 0.22
N ALA A 55 -8.82 -12.29 -0.77
CA ALA A 55 -8.31 -10.97 -1.09
C ALA A 55 -9.44 -10.00 -1.51
N ALA A 56 -10.41 -10.49 -2.29
CA ALA A 56 -11.58 -9.68 -2.68
C ALA A 56 -12.46 -9.31 -1.47
N GLU A 57 -12.73 -10.25 -0.58
CA GLU A 57 -13.47 -10.01 0.66
C GLU A 57 -12.73 -9.03 1.59
N ALA A 58 -11.43 -9.25 1.76
CA ALA A 58 -10.58 -8.37 2.56
C ALA A 58 -10.53 -6.95 1.99
N ALA A 59 -10.53 -6.79 0.66
CA ALA A 59 -10.56 -5.50 0.00
C ALA A 59 -11.84 -4.73 0.35
N GLN A 60 -13.01 -5.36 0.26
CA GLN A 60 -14.29 -4.74 0.64
C GLN A 60 -14.30 -4.35 2.13
N HIS A 61 -13.86 -5.26 2.99
CA HIS A 61 -13.80 -5.01 4.44
C HIS A 61 -12.87 -3.84 4.78
N ARG A 62 -11.78 -3.68 4.02
CA ARG A 62 -10.77 -2.64 4.21
C ARG A 62 -11.26 -1.24 3.84
N GLU A 63 -12.20 -1.07 2.92
CA GLU A 63 -12.60 0.23 2.38
C GLU A 63 -13.00 1.24 3.46
N SER A 64 -13.74 0.80 4.48
CA SER A 64 -14.19 1.64 5.60
C SER A 64 -13.22 1.64 6.79
N ARG A 65 -12.01 1.07 6.64
CA ARG A 65 -11.05 0.86 7.73
C ARG A 65 -9.70 1.48 7.48
N ARG A 66 -9.65 2.42 6.54
CA ARG A 66 -8.49 3.26 6.25
C ARG A 66 -8.62 4.56 7.03
N LEU A 67 -7.73 4.76 7.97
CA LEU A 67 -7.77 5.88 8.91
C LEU A 67 -6.93 7.06 8.39
N THR A 68 -7.40 8.27 8.63
CA THR A 68 -6.57 9.46 8.58
C THR A 68 -5.50 9.40 9.67
N GLU A 69 -4.51 10.28 9.63
CA GLU A 69 -3.49 10.36 10.68
C GLU A 69 -4.11 10.64 12.06
N ASP A 70 -5.05 11.57 12.15
CA ASP A 70 -5.69 11.95 13.41
C ASP A 70 -6.54 10.80 14.00
N GLU A 71 -7.31 10.10 13.16
CA GLU A 71 -8.07 8.92 13.57
C GLU A 71 -7.16 7.79 14.03
N PHE A 72 -6.04 7.57 13.33
CA PHE A 72 -5.05 6.56 13.73
C PHE A 72 -4.45 6.89 15.10
N ILE A 73 -4.05 8.13 15.32
CA ILE A 73 -3.52 8.60 16.61
C ILE A 73 -4.58 8.47 17.72
N GLN A 74 -5.82 8.89 17.46
CA GLN A 74 -6.89 8.77 18.41
C GLN A 74 -7.12 7.31 18.80
N MET A 75 -7.28 6.44 17.80
CA MET A 75 -7.57 5.02 18.01
C MET A 75 -6.40 4.28 18.68
N SER A 76 -5.14 4.68 18.39
CA SER A 76 -3.96 4.07 18.99
C SER A 76 -3.86 4.26 20.52
N ARG A 77 -4.52 5.30 21.04
CA ARG A 77 -4.56 5.60 22.49
C ARG A 77 -5.65 4.84 23.24
N GLU A 78 -6.56 4.22 22.53
CA GLU A 78 -7.64 3.46 23.14
C GLU A 78 -7.13 2.13 23.72
N LEU A 79 -7.60 1.78 24.91
CA LEU A 79 -7.18 0.57 25.60
C LEU A 79 -7.45 -0.68 24.75
N GLY A 80 -6.48 -1.59 24.69
CA GLY A 80 -6.57 -2.83 23.92
C GLY A 80 -6.30 -2.66 22.43
N THR A 81 -5.88 -1.48 21.98
CA THR A 81 -5.42 -1.26 20.60
C THR A 81 -3.95 -1.64 20.45
N ILE A 82 -3.64 -2.36 19.40
CA ILE A 82 -2.29 -2.80 19.05
C ILE A 82 -1.86 -2.13 17.75
N ILE A 83 -0.73 -1.43 17.75
CA ILE A 83 -0.10 -0.94 16.53
C ILE A 83 0.85 -2.02 16.04
N LEU A 84 0.63 -2.52 14.83
CA LEU A 84 1.41 -3.60 14.23
C LEU A 84 2.27 -3.11 13.08
N ASP A 85 3.58 -3.28 13.20
CA ASP A 85 4.54 -3.07 12.13
C ASP A 85 4.88 -4.40 11.45
N ALA A 86 4.49 -4.53 10.18
CA ALA A 86 4.71 -5.76 9.39
C ALA A 86 6.03 -5.75 8.60
N ARG A 87 6.90 -4.74 8.81
CA ARG A 87 8.22 -4.67 8.18
C ARG A 87 9.20 -5.65 8.85
N SER A 88 10.38 -5.81 8.25
CA SER A 88 11.44 -6.59 8.90
C SER A 88 11.84 -5.99 10.25
N ALA A 89 12.33 -6.83 11.16
CA ALA A 89 12.85 -6.39 12.46
C ALA A 89 13.96 -5.33 12.33
N GLU A 90 14.80 -5.42 11.28
CA GLU A 90 15.81 -4.40 10.97
C GLU A 90 15.15 -3.02 10.78
N LYS A 91 14.13 -2.92 9.92
CA LYS A 91 13.46 -1.66 9.60
C LYS A 91 12.64 -1.13 10.76
N TYR A 92 12.05 -2.01 11.54
CA TYR A 92 11.40 -1.66 12.80
C TYR A 92 12.41 -1.05 13.79
N ASN A 93 13.56 -1.70 14.02
CA ASN A 93 14.58 -1.19 14.92
C ASN A 93 15.22 0.13 14.45
N GLU A 94 15.29 0.36 13.14
CA GLU A 94 15.78 1.63 12.61
C GLU A 94 14.85 2.80 12.98
N LEU A 95 13.57 2.68 12.73
CA LEU A 95 12.55 3.69 13.08
C LEU A 95 11.15 3.10 12.94
N HIS A 96 10.30 3.24 13.97
CA HIS A 96 8.91 2.78 13.96
C HIS A 96 8.01 3.75 14.71
N ILE A 97 6.69 3.62 14.55
CA ILE A 97 5.72 4.38 15.34
C ILE A 97 5.85 3.94 16.80
N LYS A 98 6.03 4.89 17.71
CA LYS A 98 6.20 4.64 19.14
C LYS A 98 5.09 3.77 19.72
N GLY A 99 5.49 2.74 20.43
CA GLY A 99 4.56 1.77 21.02
C GLY A 99 4.06 0.70 20.06
N ALA A 100 4.52 0.68 18.81
CA ALA A 100 4.21 -0.42 17.89
C ALA A 100 4.94 -1.71 18.29
N ILE A 101 4.33 -2.85 18.01
CA ILE A 101 4.98 -4.15 18.06
C ILE A 101 5.35 -4.61 16.66
N ASN A 102 6.38 -5.45 16.52
CA ASN A 102 6.81 -5.97 15.24
C ASN A 102 6.41 -7.44 15.06
N LEU A 103 5.74 -7.73 13.95
CA LEU A 103 5.60 -9.07 13.41
C LEU A 103 5.77 -8.97 11.89
N SER A 104 6.97 -9.31 11.42
CA SER A 104 7.29 -9.22 9.99
C SER A 104 6.35 -10.09 9.15
N PHE A 105 5.87 -9.56 8.02
CA PHE A 105 4.90 -10.25 7.16
C PHE A 105 5.30 -11.69 6.80
N PRO A 106 6.57 -12.01 6.43
CA PRO A 106 6.98 -13.38 6.16
C PRO A 106 6.89 -14.34 7.36
N ASP A 107 6.87 -13.79 8.57
CA ASP A 107 6.84 -14.56 9.82
C ASP A 107 5.42 -14.78 10.35
N ILE A 108 4.40 -14.29 9.63
CA ILE A 108 3.00 -14.48 10.01
C ILE A 108 2.62 -15.95 9.82
N THR A 109 2.42 -16.64 10.94
CA THR A 109 1.97 -18.03 11.03
C THR A 109 0.90 -18.14 12.13
N VAL A 110 0.25 -19.30 12.24
CA VAL A 110 -0.66 -19.56 13.37
C VAL A 110 0.04 -19.39 14.72
N ALA A 111 1.28 -19.90 14.84
CA ALA A 111 2.04 -19.86 16.10
C ALA A 111 2.46 -18.43 16.46
N SER A 112 3.01 -17.67 15.49
CA SER A 112 3.43 -16.28 15.74
C SER A 112 2.25 -15.36 16.05
N LEU A 113 1.10 -15.55 15.38
CA LEU A 113 -0.12 -14.81 15.67
C LEU A 113 -0.66 -15.14 17.06
N TYR A 114 -0.65 -16.41 17.46
CA TYR A 114 -1.06 -16.80 18.81
C TYR A 114 -0.17 -16.17 19.89
N ALA A 115 1.12 -16.07 19.64
CA ALA A 115 2.07 -15.45 20.58
C ALA A 115 1.95 -13.91 20.62
N THR A 116 1.73 -13.26 19.47
CA THR A 116 1.79 -11.79 19.33
C THR A 116 0.42 -11.13 19.43
N LEU A 117 -0.62 -11.75 18.89
CA LEU A 117 -2.00 -11.27 18.75
C LEU A 117 -2.99 -12.35 19.18
N PRO A 118 -2.97 -12.82 20.46
CA PRO A 118 -3.77 -13.97 20.91
C PRO A 118 -5.28 -13.74 20.82
N ASP A 119 -5.72 -12.50 20.98
CA ASP A 119 -7.14 -12.14 20.88
C ASP A 119 -7.48 -11.71 19.44
N LYS A 120 -8.30 -12.51 18.76
CA LYS A 120 -8.77 -12.21 17.41
C LYS A 120 -9.73 -11.03 17.32
N ASN A 121 -10.28 -10.58 18.44
CA ASN A 121 -11.13 -9.40 18.52
C ASN A 121 -10.35 -8.12 18.83
N ALA A 122 -9.05 -8.24 19.19
CA ALA A 122 -8.19 -7.10 19.44
C ALA A 122 -8.24 -6.13 18.27
N ARG A 123 -8.25 -4.83 18.56
CA ARG A 123 -8.12 -3.80 17.54
C ARG A 123 -6.67 -3.71 17.09
N ILE A 124 -6.44 -3.88 15.80
CA ILE A 124 -5.11 -3.90 15.19
C ILE A 124 -5.02 -2.74 14.20
N LEU A 125 -4.06 -1.86 14.41
CA LEU A 125 -3.73 -0.76 13.51
C LEU A 125 -2.44 -1.13 12.76
N ILE A 126 -2.51 -1.29 11.44
CA ILE A 126 -1.34 -1.64 10.63
C ILE A 126 -0.80 -0.42 9.89
N TYR A 127 0.51 -0.43 9.67
CA TYR A 127 1.23 0.49 8.79
C TYR A 127 2.43 -0.20 8.13
N CYS A 128 2.99 0.42 7.11
CA CYS A 128 4.17 -0.11 6.44
C CYS A 128 5.07 0.98 5.84
N ASN A 129 6.06 0.58 5.05
CA ASN A 129 6.98 1.50 4.36
C ASN A 129 6.25 2.56 3.53
N ASN A 130 5.18 2.17 2.83
CA ASN A 130 4.47 3.02 1.88
C ASN A 130 3.60 4.09 2.55
N ASN A 131 3.56 4.12 3.88
CA ASN A 131 2.91 5.21 4.61
C ASN A 131 3.81 6.41 4.84
N PHE A 132 5.13 6.29 4.59
CA PHE A 132 6.08 7.33 4.98
C PHE A 132 7.06 7.70 3.88
N VAL A 133 7.38 9.01 3.83
CA VAL A 133 8.49 9.62 3.09
C VAL A 133 9.42 10.34 4.05
N GLY A 134 10.55 10.84 3.55
CA GLY A 134 11.51 11.63 4.35
C GLY A 134 12.54 10.79 5.12
N GLN A 135 12.37 9.46 5.23
CA GLN A 135 13.29 8.53 5.88
C GLN A 135 13.43 7.22 5.08
N GLN A 136 14.04 7.30 3.90
CA GLN A 136 14.14 6.18 2.95
C GLN A 136 14.89 4.95 3.50
N LYS A 137 15.81 5.15 4.43
CA LYS A 137 16.53 4.03 5.05
C LYS A 137 15.57 3.16 5.86
N ALA A 138 14.79 3.75 6.75
CA ALA A 138 13.83 3.02 7.58
C ALA A 138 12.56 2.63 6.80
N PHE A 139 12.09 3.50 5.89
CA PHE A 139 10.87 3.30 5.11
C PHE A 139 11.16 3.23 3.60
N PRO A 140 11.86 2.19 3.10
CA PRO A 140 12.12 2.02 1.68
C PRO A 140 10.79 1.76 0.94
N THR A 141 10.41 2.67 0.04
CA THR A 141 9.16 2.60 -0.70
C THR A 141 9.10 1.38 -1.62
N LYS A 142 7.99 0.67 -1.60
CA LYS A 142 7.67 -0.41 -2.54
C LYS A 142 6.70 0.10 -3.62
N ILE A 143 6.62 -0.58 -4.76
CA ILE A 143 5.54 -0.32 -5.73
C ILE A 143 4.18 -0.51 -5.03
N ALA A 144 3.18 0.27 -5.42
CA ALA A 144 1.90 0.33 -4.71
C ALA A 144 1.23 -1.05 -4.55
N THR A 145 1.28 -1.88 -5.59
CA THR A 145 0.71 -3.24 -5.59
C THR A 145 1.48 -4.24 -4.73
N ALA A 146 2.70 -3.91 -4.29
CA ALA A 146 3.51 -4.71 -3.36
C ALA A 146 3.62 -4.08 -1.97
N SER A 147 2.72 -3.15 -1.64
CA SER A 147 2.63 -2.55 -0.31
C SER A 147 2.36 -3.63 0.75
N LEU A 148 3.14 -3.63 1.82
CA LEU A 148 2.96 -4.60 2.91
C LEU A 148 1.62 -4.44 3.63
N ASN A 149 1.00 -3.25 3.62
CA ASN A 149 -0.35 -3.10 4.16
C ASN A 149 -1.35 -4.03 3.47
N LEU A 150 -1.28 -4.16 2.14
CA LEU A 150 -2.17 -5.05 1.39
C LEU A 150 -1.99 -6.51 1.81
N SER A 151 -0.74 -6.97 1.78
CA SER A 151 -0.42 -8.37 2.13
C SER A 151 -0.76 -8.68 3.58
N THR A 152 -0.43 -7.77 4.51
CA THR A 152 -0.69 -7.94 5.94
C THR A 152 -2.19 -7.93 6.23
N TYR A 153 -2.95 -7.03 5.60
CA TYR A 153 -4.40 -6.98 5.78
C TYR A 153 -5.07 -8.27 5.33
N ILE A 154 -4.73 -8.75 4.12
CA ILE A 154 -5.25 -10.01 3.57
C ILE A 154 -4.85 -11.20 4.46
N ALA A 155 -3.60 -11.24 4.93
CA ALA A 155 -3.13 -12.30 5.82
C ALA A 155 -3.91 -12.32 7.14
N LEU A 156 -3.99 -11.21 7.85
CA LEU A 156 -4.74 -11.13 9.11
C LEU A 156 -6.22 -11.50 8.91
N TYR A 157 -6.83 -11.02 7.82
CA TYR A 157 -8.21 -11.37 7.47
C TYR A 157 -8.35 -12.88 7.22
N SER A 158 -7.41 -13.51 6.51
CA SER A 158 -7.37 -14.96 6.26
C SER A 158 -7.27 -15.77 7.55
N TYR A 159 -6.51 -15.27 8.53
CA TYR A 159 -6.38 -15.90 9.86
C TYR A 159 -7.55 -15.58 10.80
N GLY A 160 -8.58 -14.87 10.35
CA GLY A 160 -9.83 -14.66 11.08
C GLY A 160 -9.89 -13.38 11.92
N TYR A 161 -8.91 -12.49 11.83
CA TYR A 161 -9.00 -11.16 12.44
C TYR A 161 -9.95 -10.29 11.63
N ARG A 162 -10.78 -9.48 12.30
CA ARG A 162 -11.78 -8.61 11.67
C ARG A 162 -11.71 -7.17 12.18
N ASN A 163 -11.07 -6.92 13.29
CA ASN A 163 -10.94 -5.59 13.87
C ASN A 163 -9.61 -4.94 13.45
N ILE A 164 -9.35 -4.95 12.12
CA ILE A 164 -8.13 -4.47 11.50
C ILE A 164 -8.39 -3.12 10.86
N TYR A 165 -7.51 -2.16 11.10
CA TYR A 165 -7.49 -0.85 10.48
C TYR A 165 -6.10 -0.56 9.94
N GLU A 166 -5.98 0.39 8.99
CA GLU A 166 -4.68 0.78 8.47
C GLU A 166 -4.51 2.29 8.44
N LEU A 167 -3.29 2.74 8.61
CA LEU A 167 -2.90 4.12 8.29
C LEU A 167 -3.07 4.35 6.80
N GLY A 168 -3.96 5.26 6.40
CA GLY A 168 -4.33 5.48 5.00
C GLY A 168 -3.38 6.40 4.21
N PRO A 169 -2.94 7.55 4.77
CA PRO A 169 -2.17 8.56 4.04
C PRO A 169 -0.70 8.19 3.85
N LEU A 170 -0.07 8.89 2.89
CA LEU A 170 1.37 9.01 2.78
C LEU A 170 1.81 10.25 3.56
N LEU A 171 2.63 10.08 4.60
CA LEU A 171 3.06 11.11 5.53
C LEU A 171 4.56 11.37 5.39
N ASP A 172 4.98 12.62 5.59
CA ASP A 172 6.40 12.91 5.79
C ASP A 172 6.73 12.72 7.28
N VAL A 173 7.69 11.86 7.59
CA VAL A 173 8.13 11.56 8.95
C VAL A 173 8.46 12.82 9.75
N LYS A 174 9.00 13.86 9.09
CA LYS A 174 9.42 15.12 9.73
C LYS A 174 8.26 16.03 10.14
N THR A 175 7.12 15.90 9.48
CA THR A 175 5.94 16.77 9.71
C THR A 175 4.72 16.03 10.23
N SER A 176 4.80 14.70 10.28
CA SER A 176 3.78 13.83 10.86
C SER A 176 3.57 14.15 12.34
N LYS A 177 2.33 14.03 12.80
CA LYS A 177 1.95 14.15 14.22
C LYS A 177 2.22 12.86 15.02
N LEU A 178 2.56 11.76 14.32
CA LEU A 178 2.92 10.49 14.94
C LEU A 178 4.27 10.61 15.65
N GLU A 179 4.36 10.01 16.83
CA GLU A 179 5.63 9.86 17.53
C GLU A 179 6.36 8.62 16.99
N PHE A 180 7.66 8.77 16.79
CA PHE A 180 8.51 7.68 16.32
C PHE A 180 9.61 7.39 17.34
N GLU A 181 10.07 6.13 17.35
CA GLU A 181 11.23 5.68 18.13
C GLU A 181 12.06 4.68 17.32
N GLY A 182 13.34 4.52 17.72
CA GLY A 182 14.28 3.64 17.02
C GLY A 182 15.72 4.13 17.16
N THR A 183 16.60 3.54 16.35
CA THR A 183 18.04 3.87 16.36
C THR A 183 18.37 5.08 15.49
N ILE A 184 17.54 5.42 14.52
CA ILE A 184 17.69 6.64 13.73
C ILE A 184 17.08 7.80 14.53
N ARG A 185 17.90 8.80 14.84
CA ARG A 185 17.44 10.05 15.46
C ARG A 185 16.77 10.92 14.40
N GLN A 186 15.64 11.50 14.76
CA GLN A 186 14.93 12.51 13.96
C GLN A 186 15.50 13.91 14.23
#